data_1e8901eef2d0360d64b37a7f8e6e0414
#
_entry.id   1e8901eef2d0360d64b37a7f8e6e0414
#
_cell.length_a   1.000
_cell.length_b   1.000
_cell.length_c   1.000
_cell.angle_alpha   90.00
_cell.angle_beta   90.00
_cell.angle_gamma   90.00
#
_symmetry.space_group_name_H-M   'P 1'
#
loop_
_entity.id
_entity.type
_entity.pdbx_description
1 polymer ?
#
loop_
_entity_poly.entity_id
_entity_poly.type
_entity_poly.pdbx_seq_one_letter_code
_entity_poly.pdbx_strand_id
1 'polypeptide(L)'
;MPLSVDLEPNDFSYPISGDQPCGENLQLSEDGRAARSALRDLRENARRIERRADDGDSSEGGWPAARGVWEEVRDGGLDILRNRSRDLEIAAMTIEALARTDGFIGLAAGFAMTRVMVESMWGDLFPIPDPEDGPADEPAVVEERTLPLQRLVGIDSEGLLIPAILHIPFTKSRSDEEYALCHWRSSRDLVHEESEEKLKLAVERGAVSPAQFEQAVASTPVPHLREVFLELGVAAEQWEVLSNAVSSASDGAAVLPAGPIRDLFEECDAAIRTFAPGAVPQTAEEPVDSDVGAPAGGNPTEEGEGEVGGGRRGAPTNRAEAFDQLESIAGFFERRDPHSLVGAQIRNVVRLGRLPREAYYRELLRDEAALAMLFRAAGMDGEGASVDGGESDG
;
A
#
# COMPACT_ATOMS: atom_id res chain seq x y z
N MET A 1 -5.06 -14.43 -11.13
CA MET A 1 -4.47 -15.77 -11.42
C MET A 1 -4.55 -16.63 -10.16
N PRO A 2 -4.79 -17.95 -10.23
CA PRO A 2 -4.60 -18.78 -9.04
C PRO A 2 -3.12 -18.74 -8.64
N LEU A 3 -2.85 -18.86 -7.33
CA LEU A 3 -1.49 -19.02 -6.83
C LEU A 3 -0.81 -20.24 -7.49
N SER A 4 0.50 -20.14 -7.71
CA SER A 4 1.31 -21.24 -8.22
C SER A 4 1.59 -22.33 -7.16
N VAL A 5 1.28 -22.03 -5.90
CA VAL A 5 1.43 -22.91 -4.74
C VAL A 5 0.10 -23.10 -4.01
N ASP A 6 -0.03 -24.21 -3.32
CA ASP A 6 -1.14 -24.45 -2.39
C ASP A 6 -0.89 -23.67 -1.09
N LEU A 7 -1.50 -22.50 -0.97
CA LEU A 7 -1.38 -21.60 0.17
C LEU A 7 -2.76 -21.17 0.64
N GLU A 8 -3.21 -21.76 1.74
CA GLU A 8 -4.40 -21.38 2.46
C GLU A 8 -3.99 -20.55 3.70
N PRO A 9 -4.17 -19.22 3.71
CA PRO A 9 -3.70 -18.37 4.81
C PRO A 9 -4.18 -18.82 6.20
N ASN A 10 -5.39 -19.34 6.30
CA ASN A 10 -5.97 -19.77 7.57
C ASN A 10 -5.26 -20.98 8.20
N ASP A 11 -4.50 -21.78 7.44
CA ASP A 11 -3.72 -22.89 7.97
C ASP A 11 -2.64 -22.41 8.95
N PHE A 12 -2.21 -21.16 8.80
CA PHE A 12 -1.19 -20.55 9.64
C PHE A 12 -1.72 -19.99 10.97
N SER A 13 -3.04 -20.06 11.21
CA SER A 13 -3.64 -19.75 12.51
C SER A 13 -3.55 -20.91 13.51
N TYR A 14 -3.24 -22.12 13.02
CA TYR A 14 -3.13 -23.29 13.88
C TYR A 14 -1.70 -23.45 14.43
N PRO A 15 -1.56 -23.94 15.69
CA PRO A 15 -0.26 -24.19 16.27
C PRO A 15 0.50 -25.31 15.52
N ILE A 16 1.84 -25.18 15.45
CA ILE A 16 2.72 -26.23 14.91
C ILE A 16 2.73 -27.44 15.87
N SER A 17 2.77 -27.17 17.18
CA SER A 17 2.66 -28.20 18.21
C SER A 17 1.90 -27.69 19.43
N GLY A 18 1.37 -28.60 20.27
CA GLY A 18 0.62 -28.20 21.46
C GLY A 18 1.47 -27.49 22.54
N ASP A 19 2.74 -27.84 22.64
CA ASP A 19 3.64 -27.28 23.67
C ASP A 19 4.38 -26.03 23.17
N GLN A 20 4.52 -25.87 21.86
CA GLN A 20 5.19 -24.75 21.20
C GLN A 20 4.34 -24.30 20.01
N PRO A 21 3.36 -23.42 20.23
CA PRO A 21 2.42 -23.04 19.15
C PRO A 21 3.10 -22.50 17.90
N CYS A 22 4.13 -21.68 18.08
CA CYS A 22 4.94 -21.12 17.00
C CYS A 22 6.14 -21.97 16.58
N GLY A 23 6.29 -23.18 17.15
CA GLY A 23 7.40 -24.09 16.83
C GLY A 23 8.71 -23.68 17.47
N GLU A 24 9.83 -23.95 16.79
CA GLU A 24 11.18 -23.66 17.30
C GLU A 24 11.63 -22.23 17.04
N ASN A 25 12.40 -21.66 17.96
CA ASN A 25 13.20 -20.48 17.67
C ASN A 25 14.41 -20.87 16.81
N LEU A 26 14.40 -20.48 15.54
CA LEU A 26 15.44 -20.82 14.56
C LEU A 26 16.84 -20.30 14.95
N GLN A 27 16.93 -19.34 15.87
CA GLN A 27 18.22 -18.81 16.32
C GLN A 27 18.91 -19.70 17.33
N LEU A 28 18.19 -20.58 18.03
CA LEU A 28 18.73 -21.35 19.15
C LEU A 28 19.34 -22.70 18.73
N SER A 29 18.92 -23.29 17.59
CA SER A 29 19.44 -24.56 17.09
C SER A 29 20.42 -24.34 15.94
N GLU A 30 21.38 -25.24 15.75
CA GLU A 30 22.32 -25.22 14.62
C GLU A 30 21.55 -25.41 13.29
N ASP A 31 20.64 -26.37 13.23
CA ASP A 31 19.81 -26.64 12.06
C ASP A 31 18.85 -25.48 11.75
N GLY A 32 18.33 -24.80 12.78
CA GLY A 32 17.48 -23.61 12.61
C GLY A 32 18.26 -22.45 11.99
N ARG A 33 19.44 -22.15 12.55
CA ARG A 33 20.33 -21.13 12.00
C ARG A 33 20.75 -21.42 10.58
N ALA A 34 21.06 -22.70 10.26
CA ALA A 34 21.43 -23.13 8.93
C ALA A 34 20.28 -22.93 7.93
N ALA A 35 19.05 -23.32 8.28
CA ALA A 35 17.87 -23.15 7.42
C ALA A 35 17.57 -21.66 7.16
N ARG A 36 17.60 -20.81 8.22
CA ARG A 36 17.41 -19.36 8.11
C ARG A 36 18.48 -18.72 7.24
N SER A 37 19.77 -19.10 7.40
CA SER A 37 20.88 -18.59 6.59
C SER A 37 20.74 -19.01 5.14
N ALA A 38 20.40 -20.26 4.87
CA ALA A 38 20.19 -20.73 3.49
C ALA A 38 19.09 -19.95 2.77
N LEU A 39 17.97 -19.66 3.44
CA LEU A 39 16.89 -18.86 2.87
C LEU A 39 17.31 -17.42 2.59
N ARG A 40 18.09 -16.81 3.49
CA ARG A 40 18.67 -15.48 3.28
C ARG A 40 19.64 -15.45 2.09
N ASP A 41 20.50 -16.47 1.97
CA ASP A 41 21.46 -16.57 0.87
C ASP A 41 20.76 -16.72 -0.48
N LEU A 42 19.70 -17.54 -0.56
CA LEU A 42 18.86 -17.65 -1.75
C LEU A 42 18.23 -16.30 -2.13
N ARG A 43 17.64 -15.62 -1.15
CA ARG A 43 17.03 -14.30 -1.32
C ARG A 43 18.03 -13.26 -1.85
N GLU A 44 19.22 -13.18 -1.25
CA GLU A 44 20.26 -12.25 -1.71
C GLU A 44 20.79 -12.62 -3.09
N ASN A 45 20.89 -13.91 -3.42
CA ASN A 45 21.24 -14.38 -4.75
C ASN A 45 20.20 -13.95 -5.80
N ALA A 46 18.91 -14.14 -5.51
CA ALA A 46 17.82 -13.73 -6.40
C ALA A 46 17.88 -12.22 -6.68
N ARG A 47 18.01 -11.39 -5.65
CA ARG A 47 18.14 -9.94 -5.77
C ARG A 47 19.38 -9.52 -6.54
N ARG A 48 20.47 -10.24 -6.37
CA ARG A 48 21.71 -9.97 -7.12
C ARG A 48 21.51 -10.21 -8.61
N ILE A 49 20.82 -11.29 -8.99
CA ILE A 49 20.48 -11.59 -10.39
C ILE A 49 19.56 -10.52 -10.96
N GLU A 50 18.54 -10.09 -10.21
CA GLU A 50 17.64 -8.99 -10.61
C GLU A 50 18.39 -7.70 -10.90
N ARG A 51 19.22 -7.23 -9.96
CA ARG A 51 20.02 -6.00 -10.14
C ARG A 51 20.91 -6.05 -11.38
N ARG A 52 21.54 -7.22 -11.65
CA ARG A 52 22.34 -7.38 -12.88
C ARG A 52 21.50 -7.34 -14.14
N ALA A 53 20.30 -7.93 -14.10
CA ALA A 53 19.37 -7.89 -15.22
C ALA A 53 18.89 -6.46 -15.50
N ASP A 54 18.63 -5.66 -14.46
CA ASP A 54 18.27 -4.24 -14.56
C ASP A 54 19.41 -3.40 -15.16
N ASP A 55 20.66 -3.73 -14.82
CA ASP A 55 21.85 -3.12 -15.42
C ASP A 55 22.14 -3.59 -16.86
N GLY A 56 21.28 -4.45 -17.43
CA GLY A 56 21.41 -5.00 -18.78
C GLY A 56 22.32 -6.22 -18.88
N ASP A 57 22.81 -6.75 -17.76
CA ASP A 57 23.64 -7.97 -17.73
C ASP A 57 22.81 -9.21 -17.45
N SER A 58 22.39 -9.89 -18.52
CA SER A 58 21.65 -11.16 -18.44
C SER A 58 22.56 -12.41 -18.52
N SER A 59 23.87 -12.29 -18.25
CA SER A 59 24.83 -13.40 -18.31
C SER A 59 24.51 -14.56 -17.37
N GLU A 60 23.78 -14.30 -16.27
CA GLU A 60 23.30 -15.28 -15.30
C GLU A 60 21.85 -15.72 -15.55
N GLY A 61 21.30 -15.49 -16.74
CA GLY A 61 19.96 -15.90 -17.14
C GLY A 61 18.87 -14.83 -16.89
N GLY A 62 19.24 -13.66 -16.35
CA GLY A 62 18.35 -12.51 -16.19
C GLY A 62 17.13 -12.76 -15.31
N TRP A 63 16.03 -12.07 -15.58
CA TRP A 63 14.78 -12.14 -14.82
C TRP A 63 14.20 -13.56 -14.69
N PRO A 64 14.20 -14.43 -15.73
CA PRO A 64 13.70 -15.82 -15.57
C PRO A 64 14.51 -16.63 -14.56
N ALA A 65 15.84 -16.47 -14.53
CA ALA A 65 16.67 -17.16 -13.55
C ALA A 65 16.46 -16.61 -12.13
N ALA A 66 16.31 -15.29 -11.97
CA ALA A 66 15.93 -14.70 -10.69
C ALA A 66 14.61 -15.25 -10.17
N ARG A 67 13.60 -15.36 -11.05
CA ARG A 67 12.29 -15.92 -10.70
C ARG A 67 12.41 -17.36 -10.18
N GLY A 68 13.21 -18.21 -10.83
CA GLY A 68 13.45 -19.58 -10.35
C GLY A 68 14.03 -19.63 -8.94
N VAL A 69 14.97 -18.73 -8.62
CA VAL A 69 15.52 -18.64 -7.25
C VAL A 69 14.46 -18.09 -6.26
N TRP A 70 13.61 -17.15 -6.68
CA TRP A 70 12.49 -16.69 -5.86
C TRP A 70 11.46 -17.77 -5.58
N GLU A 71 11.23 -18.70 -6.51
CA GLU A 71 10.39 -19.90 -6.27
C GLU A 71 11.00 -20.78 -5.17
N GLU A 72 12.32 -20.97 -5.14
CA GLU A 72 13.00 -21.67 -4.06
C GLU A 72 12.87 -20.93 -2.71
N VAL A 73 12.97 -19.61 -2.69
CA VAL A 73 12.74 -18.77 -1.47
C VAL A 73 11.32 -18.93 -0.97
N ARG A 74 10.32 -18.84 -1.87
CA ARG A 74 8.90 -19.02 -1.54
C ARG A 74 8.64 -20.38 -0.92
N ASP A 75 9.06 -21.44 -1.60
CA ASP A 75 8.78 -22.82 -1.19
C ASP A 75 9.49 -23.16 0.12
N GLY A 76 10.76 -22.77 0.26
CA GLY A 76 11.52 -22.95 1.50
C GLY A 76 10.96 -22.14 2.66
N GLY A 77 10.53 -20.90 2.40
CA GLY A 77 9.88 -20.06 3.41
C GLY A 77 8.55 -20.63 3.89
N LEU A 78 7.70 -21.09 2.95
CA LEU A 78 6.43 -21.73 3.27
C LEU A 78 6.63 -23.05 4.04
N ASP A 79 7.63 -23.85 3.69
CA ASP A 79 7.95 -25.08 4.42
C ASP A 79 8.36 -24.80 5.86
N ILE A 80 9.25 -23.84 6.07
CA ILE A 80 9.66 -23.42 7.41
C ILE A 80 8.45 -22.91 8.21
N LEU A 81 7.65 -22.01 7.62
CA LEU A 81 6.48 -21.46 8.29
C LEU A 81 5.44 -22.52 8.64
N ARG A 82 5.21 -23.52 7.78
CA ARG A 82 4.24 -24.59 8.05
C ARG A 82 4.70 -25.56 9.12
N ASN A 83 5.98 -25.95 9.06
CA ASN A 83 6.42 -27.16 9.74
C ASN A 83 7.41 -26.92 10.89
N ARG A 84 8.04 -25.73 10.96
CA ARG A 84 9.15 -25.52 11.89
C ARG A 84 8.98 -24.29 12.79
N SER A 85 8.64 -23.12 12.21
CA SER A 85 8.67 -21.88 12.98
C SER A 85 7.72 -20.82 12.41
N ARG A 86 6.88 -20.23 13.25
CA ARG A 86 6.10 -19.01 12.93
C ARG A 86 6.97 -17.79 13.20
N ASP A 87 7.82 -17.47 12.26
CA ASP A 87 8.83 -16.39 12.35
C ASP A 87 8.51 -15.29 11.33
N LEU A 88 8.36 -14.04 11.79
CA LEU A 88 8.02 -12.89 10.94
C LEU A 88 9.15 -12.50 9.99
N GLU A 89 10.41 -12.88 10.26
CA GLU A 89 11.48 -12.69 9.28
C GLU A 89 11.32 -13.66 8.10
N ILE A 90 11.00 -14.91 8.38
CA ILE A 90 10.68 -15.89 7.34
C ILE A 90 9.43 -15.46 6.57
N ALA A 91 8.40 -14.97 7.26
CA ALA A 91 7.20 -14.42 6.63
C ALA A 91 7.52 -13.25 5.70
N ALA A 92 8.36 -12.30 6.13
CA ALA A 92 8.77 -11.16 5.31
C ALA A 92 9.51 -11.61 4.02
N MET A 93 10.42 -12.59 4.12
CA MET A 93 11.10 -13.15 2.95
C MET A 93 10.11 -13.88 2.02
N THR A 94 9.15 -14.59 2.58
CA THR A 94 8.11 -15.31 1.83
C THR A 94 7.16 -14.35 1.12
N ILE A 95 6.73 -13.26 1.76
CA ILE A 95 5.93 -12.19 1.13
C ILE A 95 6.65 -11.62 -0.09
N GLU A 96 7.93 -11.32 0.06
CA GLU A 96 8.74 -10.77 -1.02
C GLU A 96 8.86 -11.75 -2.20
N ALA A 97 9.02 -13.04 -1.92
CA ALA A 97 9.07 -14.09 -2.93
C ALA A 97 7.71 -14.27 -3.63
N LEU A 98 6.60 -14.31 -2.87
CA LEU A 98 5.25 -14.40 -3.41
C LEU A 98 4.90 -13.25 -4.34
N ALA A 99 5.32 -12.01 -4.02
CA ALA A 99 5.14 -10.87 -4.91
C ALA A 99 5.80 -11.07 -6.28
N ARG A 100 6.98 -11.70 -6.32
CA ARG A 100 7.75 -11.92 -7.56
C ARG A 100 7.32 -13.17 -8.34
N THR A 101 6.83 -14.18 -7.66
CA THR A 101 6.43 -15.44 -8.30
C THR A 101 4.97 -15.46 -8.70
N ASP A 102 4.10 -14.87 -7.88
CA ASP A 102 2.65 -14.94 -8.01
C ASP A 102 1.97 -13.54 -8.12
N GLY A 103 2.73 -12.46 -8.18
CA GLY A 103 2.20 -11.11 -8.40
C GLY A 103 1.32 -10.60 -7.26
N PHE A 104 0.27 -9.83 -7.59
CA PHE A 104 -0.59 -9.22 -6.59
C PHE A 104 -1.38 -10.25 -5.77
N ILE A 105 -1.81 -11.36 -6.36
CA ILE A 105 -2.52 -12.40 -5.60
C ILE A 105 -1.57 -13.12 -4.63
N GLY A 106 -0.30 -13.33 -5.03
CA GLY A 106 0.74 -13.86 -4.14
C GLY A 106 1.01 -12.91 -2.98
N LEU A 107 1.11 -11.62 -3.26
CA LEU A 107 1.29 -10.57 -2.25
C LEU A 107 0.12 -10.53 -1.26
N ALA A 108 -1.13 -10.58 -1.76
CA ALA A 108 -2.34 -10.64 -0.93
C ALA A 108 -2.35 -11.88 -0.02
N ALA A 109 -1.98 -13.04 -0.56
CA ALA A 109 -1.90 -14.28 0.21
C ALA A 109 -0.81 -14.24 1.30
N GLY A 110 0.35 -13.64 0.99
CA GLY A 110 1.43 -13.43 1.96
C GLY A 110 1.04 -12.49 3.11
N PHE A 111 0.33 -11.40 2.80
CA PHE A 111 -0.21 -10.49 3.82
C PHE A 111 -1.27 -11.18 4.68
N ALA A 112 -2.22 -11.90 4.06
CA ALA A 112 -3.25 -12.63 4.77
C ALA A 112 -2.67 -13.74 5.68
N MET A 113 -1.70 -14.49 5.20
CA MET A 113 -0.96 -15.49 5.98
C MET A 113 -0.30 -14.87 7.22
N THR A 114 0.42 -13.77 7.03
CA THR A 114 1.11 -13.08 8.12
C THR A 114 0.11 -12.49 9.12
N ARG A 115 -0.99 -11.92 8.63
CA ARG A 115 -2.09 -11.41 9.46
C ARG A 115 -2.65 -12.48 10.39
N VAL A 116 -3.00 -13.65 9.87
CA VAL A 116 -3.59 -14.70 10.71
C VAL A 116 -2.61 -15.22 11.77
N MET A 117 -1.30 -15.25 11.48
CA MET A 117 -0.27 -15.56 12.50
C MET A 117 -0.25 -14.49 13.60
N VAL A 118 -0.27 -13.20 13.22
CA VAL A 118 -0.28 -12.06 14.15
C VAL A 118 -1.52 -12.09 15.04
N GLU A 119 -2.71 -12.28 14.45
CA GLU A 119 -3.98 -12.29 15.20
C GLU A 119 -4.12 -13.48 16.15
N SER A 120 -3.56 -14.65 15.78
CA SER A 120 -3.77 -15.89 16.54
C SER A 120 -2.67 -16.21 17.55
N MET A 121 -1.41 -15.78 17.32
CA MET A 121 -0.26 -16.25 18.08
C MET A 121 0.74 -15.15 18.43
N TRP A 122 0.33 -13.88 18.51
CA TRP A 122 1.22 -12.74 18.72
C TRP A 122 2.23 -12.96 19.84
N GLY A 123 1.78 -13.46 21.01
CA GLY A 123 2.62 -13.66 22.20
C GLY A 123 3.80 -14.62 21.99
N ASP A 124 3.65 -15.58 21.07
CA ASP A 124 4.61 -16.68 20.85
C ASP A 124 5.40 -16.54 19.54
N LEU A 125 5.08 -15.53 18.68
CA LEU A 125 5.74 -15.32 17.39
C LEU A 125 7.22 -14.98 17.54
N PHE A 126 8.01 -15.46 16.60
CA PHE A 126 9.40 -15.07 16.42
C PHE A 126 9.52 -13.94 15.36
N PRO A 127 10.66 -13.18 15.38
CA PRO A 127 11.79 -13.28 16.29
C PRO A 127 11.49 -12.70 17.68
N ILE A 128 12.32 -13.10 18.64
CA ILE A 128 12.39 -12.52 19.98
C ILE A 128 13.86 -12.20 20.28
N PRO A 129 14.16 -11.26 21.20
CA PRO A 129 15.53 -10.98 21.63
C PRO A 129 16.26 -12.25 22.09
N ASP A 130 17.59 -12.27 21.88
CA ASP A 130 18.38 -13.43 22.25
C ASP A 130 18.32 -13.65 23.78
N PRO A 131 17.93 -14.85 24.24
CA PRO A 131 17.90 -15.14 25.67
C PRO A 131 19.26 -15.04 26.36
N GLU A 132 20.37 -15.13 25.60
CA GLU A 132 21.74 -14.96 26.15
C GLU A 132 22.04 -13.51 26.56
N ASP A 133 21.33 -12.53 25.95
CA ASP A 133 21.44 -11.11 26.30
C ASP A 133 20.69 -10.76 27.62
N GLY A 134 20.00 -11.73 28.20
CA GLY A 134 19.22 -11.59 29.43
C GLY A 134 17.72 -11.47 29.20
N PRO A 135 16.91 -11.26 30.24
CA PRO A 135 15.47 -11.12 30.12
C PRO A 135 15.12 -9.83 29.41
N ALA A 136 14.46 -9.95 28.24
CA ALA A 136 13.95 -8.82 27.49
C ALA A 136 12.65 -8.30 28.12
N ASP A 137 12.46 -6.98 28.10
CA ASP A 137 11.18 -6.37 28.42
C ASP A 137 10.22 -6.42 27.22
N GLU A 138 8.95 -6.17 27.46
CA GLU A 138 7.93 -6.26 26.42
C GLU A 138 8.19 -5.32 25.22
N PRO A 139 8.63 -4.05 25.40
CA PRO A 139 8.98 -3.19 24.28
C PRO A 139 10.10 -3.75 23.39
N ALA A 140 11.15 -4.34 23.96
CA ALA A 140 12.23 -4.96 23.20
C ALA A 140 11.74 -6.18 22.39
N VAL A 141 10.84 -6.98 22.97
CA VAL A 141 10.21 -8.11 22.26
C VAL A 141 9.36 -7.62 21.08
N VAL A 142 8.56 -6.57 21.27
CA VAL A 142 7.73 -5.99 20.21
C VAL A 142 8.61 -5.41 19.10
N GLU A 143 9.67 -4.69 19.43
CA GLU A 143 10.61 -4.13 18.47
C GLU A 143 11.28 -5.22 17.63
N GLU A 144 11.90 -6.23 18.25
CA GLU A 144 12.58 -7.31 17.54
C GLU A 144 11.61 -8.08 16.64
N ARG A 145 10.39 -8.35 17.14
CA ARG A 145 9.35 -9.08 16.41
C ARG A 145 8.87 -8.34 15.16
N THR A 146 8.72 -7.02 15.24
CA THR A 146 8.17 -6.22 14.13
C THR A 146 9.20 -5.72 13.14
N LEU A 147 10.47 -5.67 13.54
CA LEU A 147 11.58 -5.18 12.72
C LEU A 147 11.65 -5.80 11.30
N PRO A 148 11.43 -7.12 11.09
CA PRO A 148 11.44 -7.69 9.76
C PRO A 148 10.36 -7.13 8.83
N LEU A 149 9.15 -6.91 9.34
CA LEU A 149 8.05 -6.32 8.58
C LEU A 149 8.29 -4.82 8.32
N GLN A 150 8.83 -4.11 9.29
CA GLN A 150 9.20 -2.71 9.14
C GLN A 150 10.28 -2.51 8.08
N ARG A 151 11.29 -3.38 8.02
CA ARG A 151 12.31 -3.38 6.97
C ARG A 151 11.75 -3.75 5.60
N LEU A 152 10.76 -4.65 5.56
CA LEU A 152 10.11 -5.03 4.33
C LEU A 152 9.43 -3.83 3.66
N VAL A 153 8.81 -2.95 4.44
CA VAL A 153 8.06 -1.79 3.94
C VAL A 153 8.85 -0.48 3.94
N GLY A 154 10.00 -0.42 4.62
CA GLY A 154 10.93 0.71 4.63
C GLY A 154 10.75 1.63 5.83
N ILE A 155 11.64 1.51 6.83
CA ILE A 155 11.71 2.42 7.98
C ILE A 155 12.85 3.42 7.84
N ASP A 156 14.05 2.94 7.61
CA ASP A 156 15.28 3.77 7.52
C ASP A 156 15.88 3.77 6.10
N SER A 157 15.23 3.10 5.17
CA SER A 157 15.67 2.94 3.79
C SER A 157 14.46 2.66 2.89
N GLU A 158 14.68 2.61 1.59
CA GLU A 158 13.67 2.13 0.65
C GLU A 158 13.25 0.71 1.03
N GLY A 159 11.93 0.49 1.16
CA GLY A 159 11.36 -0.79 1.56
C GLY A 159 11.72 -1.89 0.57
N LEU A 160 12.06 -3.06 1.10
CA LEU A 160 12.48 -4.21 0.29
C LEU A 160 11.36 -4.75 -0.62
N LEU A 161 10.10 -4.42 -0.31
CA LEU A 161 8.93 -4.81 -1.09
C LEU A 161 8.65 -3.85 -2.26
N ILE A 162 9.13 -2.61 -2.18
CA ILE A 162 8.91 -1.60 -3.24
C ILE A 162 9.42 -2.09 -4.60
N PRO A 163 10.68 -2.55 -4.74
CA PRO A 163 11.14 -3.10 -6.02
C PRO A 163 10.33 -4.32 -6.48
N ALA A 164 9.85 -5.18 -5.55
CA ALA A 164 9.02 -6.31 -5.92
C ALA A 164 7.71 -5.86 -6.57
N ILE A 165 7.00 -4.91 -5.95
CA ILE A 165 5.72 -4.39 -6.47
C ILE A 165 5.91 -3.65 -7.79
N LEU A 166 6.98 -2.86 -7.94
CA LEU A 166 7.30 -2.15 -9.17
C LEU A 166 7.45 -3.07 -10.38
N HIS A 167 7.84 -4.31 -10.17
CA HIS A 167 8.08 -5.30 -11.22
C HIS A 167 6.97 -6.35 -11.37
N ILE A 168 5.85 -6.25 -10.63
CA ILE A 168 4.70 -7.13 -10.85
C ILE A 168 4.10 -6.83 -12.23
N PRO A 169 4.04 -7.82 -13.15
CA PRO A 169 3.57 -7.58 -14.51
C PRO A 169 2.09 -7.20 -14.57
N PHE A 170 1.78 -6.15 -15.33
CA PHE A 170 0.40 -5.80 -15.73
C PHE A 170 0.01 -6.47 -17.02
N THR A 171 0.96 -6.57 -17.98
CA THR A 171 0.70 -7.07 -19.32
C THR A 171 1.09 -8.54 -19.45
N LYS A 172 0.41 -9.21 -20.34
CA LYS A 172 0.74 -10.58 -20.77
C LYS A 172 0.70 -10.63 -22.28
N SER A 173 1.82 -10.25 -22.89
CA SER A 173 1.96 -10.21 -24.34
C SER A 173 2.17 -11.61 -24.92
N ARG A 174 1.82 -11.78 -26.23
CA ARG A 174 2.14 -12.99 -26.99
C ARG A 174 3.63 -13.13 -27.30
N SER A 175 4.39 -12.05 -27.16
CA SER A 175 5.85 -12.00 -27.36
C SER A 175 6.65 -12.27 -26.09
N ASP A 176 6.01 -12.75 -25.02
CA ASP A 176 6.60 -12.98 -23.68
C ASP A 176 7.20 -11.70 -23.03
N GLU A 177 6.89 -10.51 -23.59
CA GLU A 177 7.25 -9.24 -22.96
C GLU A 177 6.18 -8.88 -21.92
N GLU A 178 6.57 -8.92 -20.67
CA GLU A 178 5.72 -8.58 -19.52
C GLU A 178 6.15 -7.21 -19.00
N TYR A 179 5.23 -6.24 -18.98
CA TYR A 179 5.49 -4.89 -18.48
C TYR A 179 4.73 -4.61 -17.19
N ALA A 180 5.41 -3.92 -16.28
CA ALA A 180 4.98 -3.57 -14.94
C ALA A 180 4.97 -2.05 -14.74
N LEU A 181 4.77 -1.59 -13.50
CA LEU A 181 4.73 -0.15 -13.17
C LEU A 181 6.04 0.56 -13.49
N CYS A 182 7.22 -0.05 -13.26
CA CYS A 182 8.52 0.52 -13.61
C CYS A 182 8.63 0.82 -15.11
N HIS A 183 8.10 -0.05 -15.96
CA HIS A 183 8.06 0.13 -17.41
C HIS A 183 7.06 1.22 -17.83
N TRP A 184 5.90 1.30 -17.15
CA TRP A 184 4.96 2.39 -17.34
C TRP A 184 5.58 3.74 -17.00
N ARG A 185 6.26 3.88 -15.85
CA ARG A 185 6.99 5.09 -15.47
C ARG A 185 8.01 5.47 -16.54
N SER A 186 8.88 4.52 -16.92
CA SER A 186 9.90 4.73 -17.97
C SER A 186 9.28 5.19 -19.30
N SER A 187 8.19 4.57 -19.73
CA SER A 187 7.49 4.95 -20.95
C SER A 187 6.93 6.38 -20.89
N ARG A 188 6.42 6.79 -19.73
CA ARG A 188 5.87 8.14 -19.51
C ARG A 188 6.95 9.21 -19.52
N ASP A 189 8.11 8.93 -18.94
CA ASP A 189 9.27 9.84 -18.95
C ASP A 189 9.74 10.13 -20.38
N LEU A 190 9.59 9.16 -21.29
CA LEU A 190 9.99 9.28 -22.68
C LEU A 190 8.94 9.95 -23.60
N VAL A 191 7.71 10.17 -23.14
CA VAL A 191 6.64 10.82 -23.96
C VAL A 191 7.05 12.22 -24.43
N HIS A 192 7.83 12.95 -23.65
CA HIS A 192 8.25 14.32 -23.94
C HIS A 192 9.65 14.43 -24.54
N GLU A 193 10.33 13.30 -24.81
CA GLU A 193 11.63 13.32 -25.46
C GLU A 193 11.50 13.48 -26.98
N GLU A 194 11.82 14.67 -27.48
CA GLU A 194 11.74 15.02 -28.89
C GLU A 194 12.92 14.50 -29.73
N SER A 195 14.01 14.08 -29.08
CA SER A 195 15.22 13.60 -29.77
C SER A 195 15.12 12.11 -30.04
N GLU A 196 15.02 11.75 -31.32
CA GLU A 196 15.07 10.34 -31.77
C GLU A 196 16.34 9.61 -31.33
N GLU A 197 17.48 10.32 -31.25
CA GLU A 197 18.75 9.72 -30.80
C GLU A 197 18.71 9.38 -29.31
N LYS A 198 18.18 10.27 -28.48
CA LYS A 198 18.02 10.01 -27.05
C LYS A 198 17.02 8.88 -26.77
N LEU A 199 15.91 8.86 -27.51
CA LEU A 199 14.92 7.80 -27.42
C LEU A 199 15.55 6.44 -27.75
N LYS A 200 16.28 6.35 -28.87
CA LYS A 200 17.00 5.12 -29.25
C LYS A 200 17.99 4.69 -28.17
N LEU A 201 18.79 5.63 -27.66
CA LEU A 201 19.76 5.34 -26.63
C LEU A 201 19.11 4.86 -25.32
N ALA A 202 17.96 5.42 -24.95
CA ALA A 202 17.19 4.97 -23.79
C ALA A 202 16.69 3.53 -23.98
N VAL A 203 16.11 3.23 -25.17
CA VAL A 203 15.64 1.88 -25.49
C VAL A 203 16.79 0.86 -25.54
N GLU A 204 17.94 1.23 -26.10
CA GLU A 204 19.15 0.39 -26.09
C GLU A 204 19.67 0.10 -24.67
N ARG A 205 19.35 0.96 -23.71
CA ARG A 205 19.65 0.78 -22.27
C ARG A 205 18.53 0.05 -21.50
N GLY A 206 17.52 -0.45 -22.18
CA GLY A 206 16.43 -1.22 -21.57
C GLY A 206 15.17 -0.42 -21.22
N ALA A 207 15.11 0.89 -21.53
CA ALA A 207 13.89 1.66 -21.32
C ALA A 207 12.79 1.22 -22.31
N VAL A 208 11.54 1.19 -21.83
CA VAL A 208 10.38 0.84 -22.65
C VAL A 208 9.82 2.13 -23.29
N SER A 209 9.75 2.16 -24.62
CA SER A 209 9.13 3.29 -25.32
C SER A 209 7.59 3.30 -25.13
N PRO A 210 6.93 4.48 -25.24
CA PRO A 210 5.47 4.55 -25.18
C PRO A 210 4.77 3.60 -26.15
N ALA A 211 5.27 3.52 -27.39
CA ALA A 211 4.72 2.64 -28.43
C ALA A 211 4.82 1.14 -28.07
N GLN A 212 5.94 0.71 -27.47
CA GLN A 212 6.11 -0.68 -27.03
C GLN A 212 5.13 -1.00 -25.89
N PHE A 213 5.01 -0.11 -24.90
CA PHE A 213 4.08 -0.29 -23.80
C PHE A 213 2.63 -0.36 -24.29
N GLU A 214 2.20 0.59 -25.14
CA GLU A 214 0.86 0.61 -25.73
C GLU A 214 0.56 -0.66 -26.56
N GLN A 215 1.54 -1.13 -27.32
CA GLN A 215 1.42 -2.38 -28.09
C GLN A 215 1.24 -3.59 -27.17
N ALA A 216 1.99 -3.68 -26.08
CA ALA A 216 1.87 -4.76 -25.11
C ALA A 216 0.49 -4.75 -24.45
N VAL A 217 0.00 -3.58 -24.03
CA VAL A 217 -1.35 -3.42 -23.48
C VAL A 217 -2.42 -3.86 -24.51
N ALA A 218 -2.31 -3.39 -25.75
CA ALA A 218 -3.27 -3.73 -26.81
C ALA A 218 -3.27 -5.24 -27.15
N SER A 219 -2.14 -5.92 -26.98
CA SER A 219 -2.03 -7.37 -27.20
C SER A 219 -2.43 -8.23 -26.01
N THR A 220 -2.52 -7.62 -24.82
CA THR A 220 -2.93 -8.29 -23.57
C THR A 220 -4.46 -8.47 -23.54
N PRO A 221 -4.96 -9.68 -23.24
CA PRO A 221 -6.39 -9.89 -23.12
C PRO A 221 -7.01 -9.05 -22.01
N VAL A 222 -8.12 -8.34 -22.29
CA VAL A 222 -8.85 -7.53 -21.30
C VAL A 222 -9.21 -8.29 -20.03
N PRO A 223 -9.62 -9.57 -20.09
CA PRO A 223 -9.85 -10.35 -18.87
C PRO A 223 -8.62 -10.46 -17.95
N HIS A 224 -7.42 -10.59 -18.52
CA HIS A 224 -6.18 -10.62 -17.73
C HIS A 224 -5.92 -9.27 -17.04
N LEU A 225 -6.03 -8.15 -17.77
CA LEU A 225 -5.88 -6.81 -17.17
C LEU A 225 -6.89 -6.55 -16.05
N ARG A 226 -8.13 -7.06 -16.23
CA ARG A 226 -9.15 -6.99 -15.18
C ARG A 226 -8.81 -7.83 -13.96
N GLU A 227 -8.29 -9.04 -14.17
CA GLU A 227 -7.83 -9.93 -13.11
C GLU A 227 -6.72 -9.25 -12.28
N VAL A 228 -5.68 -8.72 -12.95
CA VAL A 228 -4.59 -7.96 -12.31
C VAL A 228 -5.13 -6.77 -11.50
N PHE A 229 -6.09 -6.02 -12.05
CA PHE A 229 -6.72 -4.90 -11.36
C PHE A 229 -7.46 -5.33 -10.08
N LEU A 230 -8.20 -6.44 -10.14
CA LEU A 230 -8.92 -6.98 -8.97
C LEU A 230 -7.95 -7.53 -7.91
N GLU A 231 -6.92 -8.24 -8.34
CA GLU A 231 -5.87 -8.76 -7.45
C GLU A 231 -5.10 -7.64 -6.73
N LEU A 232 -4.80 -6.54 -7.43
CA LEU A 232 -4.24 -5.33 -6.84
C LEU A 232 -5.13 -4.78 -5.71
N GLY A 233 -6.45 -4.70 -5.95
CA GLY A 233 -7.40 -4.25 -4.93
C GLY A 233 -7.40 -5.15 -3.70
N VAL A 234 -7.34 -6.48 -3.89
CA VAL A 234 -7.25 -7.45 -2.79
C VAL A 234 -5.93 -7.29 -2.03
N ALA A 235 -4.80 -7.12 -2.73
CA ALA A 235 -3.50 -6.91 -2.08
C ALA A 235 -3.48 -5.64 -1.24
N ALA A 236 -4.04 -4.54 -1.74
CA ALA A 236 -4.16 -3.29 -1.01
C ALA A 236 -5.02 -3.43 0.26
N GLU A 237 -6.15 -4.13 0.18
CA GLU A 237 -7.00 -4.42 1.34
C GLU A 237 -6.26 -5.27 2.38
N GLN A 238 -5.61 -6.36 1.96
CA GLN A 238 -4.89 -7.24 2.88
C GLN A 238 -3.70 -6.54 3.54
N TRP A 239 -3.06 -5.59 2.87
CA TRP A 239 -2.02 -4.75 3.46
C TRP A 239 -2.55 -3.89 4.62
N GLU A 240 -3.67 -3.19 4.41
CA GLU A 240 -4.30 -2.38 5.46
C GLU A 240 -4.73 -3.24 6.66
N VAL A 241 -5.31 -4.41 6.40
CA VAL A 241 -5.74 -5.32 7.47
C VAL A 241 -4.54 -5.86 8.25
N LEU A 242 -3.44 -6.24 7.59
CA LEU A 242 -2.20 -6.67 8.26
C LEU A 242 -1.60 -5.54 9.11
N SER A 243 -1.51 -4.32 8.57
CA SER A 243 -0.97 -3.17 9.31
C SER A 243 -1.77 -2.89 10.59
N ASN A 244 -3.10 -2.94 10.49
CA ASN A 244 -4.00 -2.79 11.64
C ASN A 244 -3.87 -3.94 12.63
N ALA A 245 -3.69 -5.18 12.17
CA ALA A 245 -3.51 -6.35 13.03
C ALA A 245 -2.22 -6.23 13.87
N VAL A 246 -1.11 -5.81 13.27
CA VAL A 246 0.16 -5.59 14.00
C VAL A 246 0.01 -4.49 15.06
N SER A 247 -0.63 -3.37 14.72
CA SER A 247 -0.88 -2.29 15.68
C SER A 247 -1.78 -2.75 16.83
N SER A 248 -2.84 -3.50 16.53
CA SER A 248 -3.78 -4.00 17.54
C SER A 248 -3.14 -5.05 18.44
N ALA A 249 -2.37 -5.99 17.88
CA ALA A 249 -1.72 -7.05 18.63
C ALA A 249 -0.62 -6.53 19.57
N SER A 250 -0.01 -5.40 19.24
CA SER A 250 1.03 -4.73 20.04
C SER A 250 0.49 -3.62 20.94
N ASP A 251 -0.83 -3.49 21.12
CA ASP A 251 -1.48 -2.39 21.86
C ASP A 251 -1.00 -0.98 21.38
N GLY A 252 -0.70 -0.84 20.09
CA GLY A 252 -0.20 0.39 19.50
C GLY A 252 1.30 0.65 19.68
N ALA A 253 2.05 -0.26 20.31
CA ALA A 253 3.49 -0.11 20.51
C ALA A 253 4.28 -0.25 19.21
N ALA A 254 3.76 -0.99 18.24
CA ALA A 254 4.34 -1.10 16.90
C ALA A 254 3.35 -0.64 15.82
N VAL A 255 3.86 0.13 14.87
CA VAL A 255 3.13 0.59 13.69
C VAL A 255 3.97 0.30 12.46
N LEU A 256 3.38 -0.35 11.46
CA LEU A 256 4.03 -0.48 10.15
C LEU A 256 3.86 0.83 9.37
N PRO A 257 4.92 1.34 8.70
CA PRO A 257 4.82 2.53 7.85
C PRO A 257 4.00 2.20 6.58
N ALA A 258 2.67 2.25 6.69
CA ALA A 258 1.76 1.81 5.65
C ALA A 258 1.74 2.71 4.41
N GLY A 259 2.11 3.99 4.54
CA GLY A 259 2.03 5.00 3.49
C GLY A 259 2.73 4.61 2.19
N PRO A 260 4.04 4.30 2.19
CA PRO A 260 4.77 4.02 0.95
C PRO A 260 4.20 2.88 0.11
N ILE A 261 3.69 1.84 0.75
CA ILE A 261 3.06 0.70 0.05
C ILE A 261 1.68 1.08 -0.48
N ARG A 262 0.89 1.85 0.31
CA ARG A 262 -0.40 2.38 -0.13
C ARG A 262 -0.26 3.28 -1.35
N ASP A 263 0.64 4.26 -1.29
CA ASP A 263 0.90 5.19 -2.39
C ASP A 263 1.29 4.44 -3.67
N LEU A 264 2.08 3.35 -3.54
CA LEU A 264 2.48 2.52 -4.67
C LEU A 264 1.30 1.73 -5.26
N PHE A 265 0.39 1.20 -4.43
CA PHE A 265 -0.83 0.56 -4.91
C PHE A 265 -1.78 1.56 -5.58
N GLU A 266 -1.91 2.77 -5.04
CA GLU A 266 -2.69 3.85 -5.66
C GLU A 266 -2.12 4.25 -7.02
N GLU A 267 -0.79 4.29 -7.15
CA GLU A 267 -0.14 4.55 -8.43
C GLU A 267 -0.36 3.41 -9.43
N CYS A 268 -0.29 2.14 -9.00
CA CYS A 268 -0.64 0.99 -9.85
C CYS A 268 -2.10 1.07 -10.36
N ASP A 269 -3.04 1.37 -9.46
CA ASP A 269 -4.45 1.56 -9.79
C ASP A 269 -4.64 2.68 -10.82
N ALA A 270 -4.05 3.85 -10.58
CA ALA A 270 -4.12 4.99 -11.49
C ALA A 270 -3.49 4.69 -12.86
N ALA A 271 -2.39 3.97 -12.90
CA ALA A 271 -1.75 3.54 -14.14
C ALA A 271 -2.68 2.62 -14.93
N ILE A 272 -3.23 1.56 -14.32
CA ILE A 272 -4.15 0.62 -14.99
C ILE A 272 -5.40 1.35 -15.50
N ARG A 273 -6.00 2.24 -14.73
CA ARG A 273 -7.13 3.08 -15.16
C ARG A 273 -6.78 3.95 -16.37
N THR A 274 -5.54 4.40 -16.45
CA THR A 274 -5.09 5.26 -17.55
C THR A 274 -4.90 4.46 -18.83
N PHE A 275 -4.18 3.35 -18.81
CA PHE A 275 -3.83 2.61 -20.01
C PHE A 275 -4.85 1.52 -20.38
N ALA A 276 -5.67 1.05 -19.45
CA ALA A 276 -6.67 -0.02 -19.66
C ALA A 276 -8.04 0.29 -19.02
N PRO A 277 -8.70 1.41 -19.35
CA PRO A 277 -9.98 1.80 -18.74
C PRO A 277 -11.08 0.74 -18.94
N GLY A 278 -11.03 -0.04 -20.01
CA GLY A 278 -11.97 -1.15 -20.26
C GLY A 278 -11.78 -2.37 -19.37
N ALA A 279 -10.66 -2.48 -18.65
CA ALA A 279 -10.41 -3.54 -17.68
C ALA A 279 -11.02 -3.23 -16.31
N VAL A 280 -11.18 -1.97 -15.97
CA VAL A 280 -11.75 -1.52 -14.71
C VAL A 280 -13.25 -1.83 -14.68
N PRO A 281 -13.76 -2.54 -13.65
CA PRO A 281 -15.19 -2.76 -13.52
C PRO A 281 -15.89 -1.39 -13.44
N GLN A 282 -16.82 -1.14 -14.35
CA GLN A 282 -17.70 0.00 -14.21
C GLN A 282 -18.56 -0.28 -12.97
N THR A 283 -18.43 0.54 -11.96
CA THR A 283 -19.48 0.64 -10.94
C THR A 283 -20.74 0.92 -11.73
N ALA A 284 -21.72 0.03 -11.65
CA ALA A 284 -23.01 0.23 -12.34
C ALA A 284 -23.53 1.58 -11.85
N GLU A 285 -23.36 2.62 -12.66
CA GLU A 285 -24.22 3.78 -12.58
C GLU A 285 -25.61 3.22 -12.84
N GLU A 286 -26.49 3.26 -11.84
CA GLU A 286 -27.89 3.01 -12.06
C GLU A 286 -28.33 3.87 -13.24
N PRO A 287 -29.04 3.30 -14.24
CA PRO A 287 -29.45 4.05 -15.41
C PRO A 287 -30.23 5.28 -14.92
N VAL A 288 -29.70 6.45 -15.21
CA VAL A 288 -30.46 7.70 -15.10
C VAL A 288 -31.53 7.60 -16.15
N ASP A 289 -32.71 7.22 -15.70
CA ASP A 289 -33.93 7.19 -16.51
C ASP A 289 -34.19 8.64 -16.97
N SER A 290 -33.74 8.93 -18.18
CA SER A 290 -33.99 10.19 -18.87
C SER A 290 -35.39 10.13 -19.46
N ASP A 291 -36.42 10.22 -18.60
CA ASP A 291 -37.76 10.51 -19.10
C ASP A 291 -38.03 12.02 -18.98
N VAL A 292 -37.92 12.68 -20.10
CA VAL A 292 -38.26 14.09 -20.30
C VAL A 292 -39.78 14.20 -20.39
N GLY A 293 -40.41 14.66 -19.37
CA GLY A 293 -41.81 15.03 -19.38
C GLY A 293 -42.06 16.20 -18.43
N ALA A 294 -42.08 17.41 -18.96
CA ALA A 294 -42.67 18.58 -18.31
C ALA A 294 -44.10 18.79 -18.81
N PRO A 295 -44.91 19.73 -18.29
CA PRO A 295 -45.11 20.19 -16.91
C PRO A 295 -46.60 20.26 -16.50
N ALA A 296 -46.91 20.50 -15.23
CA ALA A 296 -47.94 21.47 -14.82
C ALA A 296 -48.30 21.37 -13.33
N GLY A 297 -48.07 22.46 -12.63
CA GLY A 297 -48.99 23.19 -11.73
C GLY A 297 -49.63 22.48 -10.55
N GLY A 298 -49.37 23.03 -9.34
CA GLY A 298 -50.19 22.81 -8.18
C GLY A 298 -49.47 23.09 -6.85
N ASN A 299 -49.84 24.18 -6.24
CA ASN A 299 -49.35 24.75 -4.97
C ASN A 299 -49.96 24.04 -3.73
N PRO A 300 -49.62 24.39 -2.52
CA PRO A 300 -49.18 23.49 -1.43
C PRO A 300 -50.24 23.26 -0.34
N THR A 301 -50.11 22.18 0.42
CA THR A 301 -50.64 22.12 1.79
C THR A 301 -49.91 21.11 2.66
N GLU A 302 -49.36 21.62 3.74
CA GLU A 302 -49.28 21.18 5.14
C GLU A 302 -49.06 19.70 5.54
N GLU A 303 -48.02 19.56 6.39
CA GLU A 303 -47.91 18.74 7.62
C GLU A 303 -48.01 17.21 7.55
N GLY A 304 -46.93 16.59 7.95
CA GLY A 304 -46.87 15.18 8.31
C GLY A 304 -45.49 14.78 8.80
N GLU A 305 -45.30 14.73 10.10
CA GLU A 305 -44.15 14.09 10.75
C GLU A 305 -44.07 12.62 10.35
N GLY A 306 -42.89 12.15 9.93
CA GLY A 306 -42.69 10.75 9.57
C GLY A 306 -41.20 10.42 9.32
N GLU A 307 -40.65 9.71 10.25
CA GLU A 307 -39.48 8.81 10.23
C GLU A 307 -38.42 8.97 9.14
N VAL A 308 -37.18 9.24 9.63
CA VAL A 308 -35.90 9.29 8.89
C VAL A 308 -35.56 7.88 8.39
N GLY A 309 -35.93 7.60 7.15
CA GLY A 309 -35.37 6.50 6.36
C GLY A 309 -33.99 6.89 5.85
N GLY A 310 -32.92 6.15 6.25
CA GLY A 310 -31.55 6.36 5.80
C GLY A 310 -31.37 6.01 4.32
N GLY A 311 -31.56 6.98 3.43
CA GLY A 311 -31.15 6.88 2.03
C GLY A 311 -29.63 6.97 1.92
N ARG A 312 -29.00 6.02 1.26
CA ARG A 312 -27.59 6.10 0.82
C ARG A 312 -27.45 7.33 -0.05
N ARG A 313 -26.85 8.40 0.49
CA ARG A 313 -26.38 9.52 -0.32
C ARG A 313 -25.20 9.03 -1.13
N GLY A 314 -25.18 9.29 -2.44
CA GLY A 314 -24.06 8.99 -3.34
C GLY A 314 -22.76 9.65 -2.90
N ALA A 315 -21.64 9.30 -3.56
CA ALA A 315 -20.36 9.91 -3.32
C ALA A 315 -20.45 11.44 -3.53
N PRO A 316 -19.76 12.25 -2.68
CA PRO A 316 -19.83 13.70 -2.80
C PRO A 316 -19.24 14.16 -4.14
N THR A 317 -19.94 15.05 -4.85
CA THR A 317 -19.54 15.56 -6.18
C THR A 317 -18.64 16.79 -6.08
N ASN A 318 -18.56 17.43 -4.92
CA ASN A 318 -17.72 18.58 -4.66
C ASN A 318 -17.29 18.66 -3.19
N ARG A 319 -16.28 19.53 -2.93
CA ARG A 319 -15.67 19.68 -1.61
C ARG A 319 -16.67 20.12 -0.51
N ALA A 320 -17.61 20.97 -0.85
CA ALA A 320 -18.61 21.46 0.12
C ALA A 320 -19.53 20.30 0.55
N GLU A 321 -20.01 19.53 -0.41
CA GLU A 321 -20.86 18.34 -0.17
C GLU A 321 -20.13 17.28 0.64
N ALA A 322 -18.83 17.07 0.40
CA ALA A 322 -18.00 16.16 1.18
C ALA A 322 -17.95 16.59 2.67
N PHE A 323 -17.75 17.87 2.94
CA PHE A 323 -17.77 18.38 4.30
C PHE A 323 -19.15 18.28 4.96
N ASP A 324 -20.23 18.48 4.23
CA ASP A 324 -21.59 18.35 4.77
C ASP A 324 -21.93 16.88 5.10
N GLN A 325 -21.44 15.93 4.30
CA GLN A 325 -21.55 14.52 4.62
C GLN A 325 -20.74 14.15 5.87
N LEU A 326 -19.50 14.66 6.00
CA LEU A 326 -18.69 14.46 7.20
C LEU A 326 -19.36 15.03 8.46
N GLU A 327 -19.97 16.21 8.38
CA GLU A 327 -20.75 16.78 9.49
C GLU A 327 -21.95 15.90 9.87
N SER A 328 -22.64 15.33 8.88
CA SER A 328 -23.74 14.42 9.11
C SER A 328 -23.28 13.13 9.83
N ILE A 329 -22.12 12.59 9.42
CA ILE A 329 -21.48 11.42 10.03
C ILE A 329 -21.05 11.75 11.48
N ALA A 330 -20.43 12.92 11.72
CA ALA A 330 -20.07 13.37 13.07
C ALA A 330 -21.28 13.40 13.99
N GLY A 331 -22.39 13.99 13.52
CA GLY A 331 -23.64 14.04 14.26
C GLY A 331 -24.26 12.65 14.53
N PHE A 332 -24.05 11.68 13.65
CA PHE A 332 -24.46 10.31 13.88
C PHE A 332 -23.70 9.70 15.07
N PHE A 333 -22.36 9.81 15.09
CA PHE A 333 -21.56 9.30 16.19
C PHE A 333 -21.88 9.96 17.53
N GLU A 334 -22.05 11.26 17.57
CA GLU A 334 -22.40 11.98 18.80
C GLU A 334 -23.75 11.54 19.41
N ARG A 335 -24.73 11.19 18.56
CA ARG A 335 -26.02 10.69 19.03
C ARG A 335 -25.97 9.22 19.44
N ARG A 336 -25.17 8.40 18.75
CA ARG A 336 -25.16 6.95 18.94
C ARG A 336 -24.14 6.52 19.99
N ASP A 337 -23.04 7.23 20.11
CA ASP A 337 -21.96 6.98 21.06
C ASP A 337 -21.41 8.30 21.64
N PRO A 338 -22.13 8.87 22.64
CA PRO A 338 -21.78 10.18 23.24
C PRO A 338 -20.41 10.21 23.94
N HIS A 339 -19.83 9.05 24.24
CA HIS A 339 -18.52 8.92 24.89
C HIS A 339 -17.38 8.73 23.91
N SER A 340 -17.68 8.55 22.63
CA SER A 340 -16.66 8.41 21.56
C SER A 340 -16.12 9.77 21.13
N LEU A 341 -14.80 9.87 20.96
CA LEU A 341 -14.14 11.06 20.41
C LEU A 341 -14.28 11.16 18.89
N VAL A 342 -14.81 10.14 18.20
CA VAL A 342 -14.87 10.08 16.74
C VAL A 342 -15.66 11.25 16.16
N GLY A 343 -16.85 11.56 16.69
CA GLY A 343 -17.65 12.69 16.24
C GLY A 343 -16.92 14.03 16.36
N ALA A 344 -16.25 14.25 17.50
CA ALA A 344 -15.48 15.45 17.75
C ALA A 344 -14.25 15.57 16.80
N GLN A 345 -13.57 14.48 16.52
CA GLN A 345 -12.43 14.45 15.59
C GLN A 345 -12.87 14.75 14.16
N ILE A 346 -13.96 14.15 13.68
CA ILE A 346 -14.53 14.45 12.35
C ILE A 346 -14.88 15.92 12.22
N ARG A 347 -15.52 16.53 13.23
CA ARG A 347 -15.82 17.97 13.22
C ARG A 347 -14.55 18.82 13.19
N ASN A 348 -13.50 18.41 13.89
CA ASN A 348 -12.22 19.10 13.84
C ASN A 348 -11.59 19.06 12.43
N VAL A 349 -11.66 17.90 11.76
CA VAL A 349 -11.22 17.75 10.36
C VAL A 349 -12.00 18.68 9.44
N VAL A 350 -13.33 18.71 9.55
CA VAL A 350 -14.19 19.62 8.76
C VAL A 350 -13.84 21.08 9.04
N ARG A 351 -13.66 21.47 10.30
CA ARG A 351 -13.28 22.83 10.71
C ARG A 351 -11.94 23.22 10.10
N LEU A 352 -10.91 22.39 10.24
CA LEU A 352 -9.59 22.63 9.67
C LEU A 352 -9.64 22.69 8.14
N GLY A 353 -10.38 21.79 7.52
CA GLY A 353 -10.53 21.76 6.06
C GLY A 353 -11.28 22.96 5.47
N ARG A 354 -12.09 23.65 6.24
CA ARG A 354 -12.77 24.89 5.82
C ARG A 354 -11.94 26.16 6.03
N LEU A 355 -10.81 26.09 6.75
CA LEU A 355 -9.93 27.23 6.95
C LEU A 355 -9.26 27.67 5.64
N PRO A 356 -9.02 28.97 5.46
CA PRO A 356 -8.08 29.47 4.46
C PRO A 356 -6.70 28.88 4.69
N ARG A 357 -5.93 28.68 3.60
CA ARG A 357 -4.62 28.00 3.64
C ARG A 357 -3.67 28.56 4.70
N GLU A 358 -3.59 29.86 4.82
CA GLU A 358 -2.77 30.53 5.84
C GLU A 358 -3.22 30.22 7.27
N ALA A 359 -4.52 30.29 7.55
CA ALA A 359 -5.09 29.99 8.85
C ALA A 359 -4.88 28.53 9.24
N TYR A 360 -5.00 27.62 8.27
CA TYR A 360 -4.72 26.21 8.43
C TYR A 360 -3.27 25.95 8.89
N TYR A 361 -2.30 26.54 8.21
CA TYR A 361 -0.89 26.37 8.58
C TYR A 361 -0.55 27.02 9.92
N ARG A 362 -1.13 28.17 10.25
CA ARG A 362 -0.95 28.81 11.57
C ARG A 362 -1.49 27.98 12.72
N GLU A 363 -2.51 27.18 12.48
CA GLU A 363 -3.09 26.31 13.50
C GLU A 363 -2.31 25.00 13.68
N LEU A 364 -1.69 24.48 12.62
CA LEU A 364 -0.88 23.27 12.66
C LEU A 364 0.55 23.52 13.18
N LEU A 365 1.15 24.65 12.81
CA LEU A 365 2.54 24.99 13.17
C LEU A 365 2.53 26.03 14.29
N ARG A 366 2.96 25.61 15.47
CA ARG A 366 3.09 26.49 16.64
C ARG A 366 4.38 27.31 16.65
N ASP A 367 5.34 26.96 15.77
CA ASP A 367 6.62 27.63 15.62
C ASP A 367 6.51 28.74 14.57
N GLU A 368 6.56 30.00 15.01
CA GLU A 368 6.47 31.15 14.13
C GLU A 368 7.64 31.26 13.14
N ALA A 369 8.82 30.75 13.48
CA ALA A 369 9.96 30.75 12.57
C ALA A 369 9.80 29.71 11.44
N ALA A 370 9.28 28.52 11.75
CA ALA A 370 8.94 27.50 10.77
C ALA A 370 7.81 27.98 9.85
N LEU A 371 6.82 28.68 10.40
CA LEU A 371 5.69 29.25 9.65
C LEU A 371 6.16 30.35 8.67
N ALA A 372 7.04 31.23 9.10
CA ALA A 372 7.61 32.28 8.26
C ALA A 372 8.47 31.70 7.12
N MET A 373 9.24 30.65 7.37
CA MET A 373 9.97 29.92 6.34
C MET A 373 9.05 29.28 5.31
N LEU A 374 7.97 28.63 5.76
CA LEU A 374 6.99 27.99 4.90
C LEU A 374 6.29 29.01 3.99
N PHE A 375 5.84 30.14 4.56
CA PHE A 375 5.15 31.19 3.79
C PHE A 375 6.06 31.84 2.75
N ARG A 376 7.32 32.06 3.10
CA ARG A 376 8.32 32.56 2.16
C ARG A 376 8.61 31.58 1.04
N ALA A 377 8.77 30.29 1.36
CA ALA A 377 8.98 29.23 0.37
C ALA A 377 7.78 29.01 -0.55
N ALA A 378 6.57 29.23 -0.03
CA ALA A 378 5.32 29.09 -0.78
C ALA A 378 4.89 30.37 -1.54
N GLY A 379 5.68 31.47 -1.48
CA GLY A 379 5.33 32.73 -2.11
C GLY A 379 4.07 33.40 -1.54
N MET A 380 3.74 33.09 -0.28
CA MET A 380 2.56 33.60 0.42
C MET A 380 2.91 34.76 1.40
N ASP A 381 4.03 35.48 1.18
CA ASP A 381 4.38 36.67 1.95
C ASP A 381 3.35 37.78 1.64
N GLY A 382 2.34 37.85 2.51
CA GLY A 382 1.12 38.59 2.30
C GLY A 382 1.31 40.11 2.37
N GLU A 383 0.59 40.82 1.55
CA GLU A 383 0.15 42.19 1.71
C GLU A 383 -0.48 42.36 3.11
N GLY A 384 0.21 43.10 4.00
CA GLY A 384 -0.41 43.45 5.28
C GLY A 384 0.52 43.95 6.38
N ALA A 385 1.61 44.64 6.05
CA ALA A 385 2.31 45.48 7.00
C ALA A 385 2.58 46.85 6.38
N SER A 386 1.55 47.65 6.24
CA SER A 386 1.70 49.10 6.13
C SER A 386 2.19 49.61 7.48
N VAL A 387 3.49 49.85 7.56
CA VAL A 387 4.10 50.61 8.65
C VAL A 387 3.66 52.05 8.47
N ASP A 388 2.75 52.48 9.32
CA ASP A 388 2.41 53.89 9.53
C ASP A 388 3.65 54.58 10.11
N GLY A 389 4.37 55.28 9.24
CA GLY A 389 5.50 56.13 9.58
C GLY A 389 4.99 57.50 10.01
N GLY A 390 4.68 57.66 11.30
CA GLY A 390 4.46 58.99 11.89
C GLY A 390 5.76 59.76 11.95
N GLU A 391 5.92 60.73 11.05
CA GLU A 391 6.80 61.88 11.25
C GLU A 391 6.31 62.68 12.48
N SER A 392 7.21 62.89 13.41
CA SER A 392 7.08 64.06 14.34
C SER A 392 8.38 64.81 14.38
N ASP A 393 8.31 65.98 13.78
CA ASP A 393 9.19 67.13 13.99
C ASP A 393 9.40 67.47 15.48
N GLY A 394 10.63 67.84 15.82
CA GLY A 394 11.00 68.43 17.09
C GLY A 394 12.50 68.59 17.28
#